data_7802105f055945a5dccebf952f8ad20f
#
_entry.id   7802105f055945a5dccebf952f8ad20f
#
_cell.length_a   1.000
_cell.length_b   1.000
_cell.length_c   1.000
_cell.angle_alpha   90.00
_cell.angle_beta   90.00
_cell.angle_gamma   90.00
#
_symmetry.space_group_name_H-M   'P 1'
#
loop_
_entity.id
_entity.type
_entity.pdbx_description
1 polymer ?
#
loop_
_entity_poly.entity_id
_entity_poly.type
_entity_poly.pdbx_seq_one_letter_code
_entity_poly.pdbx_strand_id
1 'polypeptide(L)'
;MTPTKEFPRIAEILRGDPASRPPSDRHTAAGLRANLEDALYLVSHGRRRSSPLLISPQDLRATFTGVVSQQAPLGRLRGILVAEILRLIAVGFVITDPYLDAVAAWMSTRPHPESKLAFDQLEPDERARLATDVTAHSVVLLQHFGHLQSTWNPRSSVSIIQHLGGGDVIVRDRIDLVVGSSSSLHSSVALFDVITGPLDNSSEAVLNYHALLETLRTGVVPLRVVALSTATGEVLRHDVTTSLLQQAATLVSESIARKWSKP
;
A
#
# COMPACT_ATOMS: atom_id res chain seq x y z
N MET A 1 -35.39 8.78 -5.86
CA MET A 1 -34.01 9.03 -6.32
C MET A 1 -33.11 8.90 -5.11
N THR A 2 -32.33 7.85 -5.02
CA THR A 2 -31.30 7.70 -3.99
C THR A 2 -30.20 8.73 -4.31
N PRO A 3 -29.73 9.54 -3.35
CA PRO A 3 -28.66 10.49 -3.61
C PRO A 3 -27.42 9.70 -4.08
N THR A 4 -26.93 10.05 -5.25
CA THR A 4 -25.68 9.51 -5.80
C THR A 4 -24.62 9.89 -4.78
N LYS A 5 -24.01 8.87 -4.15
CA LYS A 5 -22.94 9.07 -3.17
C LYS A 5 -21.77 9.70 -3.95
N GLU A 6 -21.58 11.02 -3.81
CA GLU A 6 -20.41 11.66 -4.39
C GLU A 6 -19.17 11.16 -3.65
N PHE A 7 -18.28 10.52 -4.38
CA PHE A 7 -17.01 10.07 -3.83
C PHE A 7 -16.02 11.25 -3.80
N PRO A 8 -15.26 11.44 -2.70
CA PRO A 8 -14.31 12.54 -2.61
C PRO A 8 -13.22 12.38 -3.70
N ARG A 9 -13.00 13.42 -4.47
CA ARG A 9 -11.90 13.45 -5.45
C ARG A 9 -10.56 13.52 -4.73
N ILE A 10 -9.50 13.05 -5.39
CA ILE A 10 -8.16 13.09 -4.80
C ILE A 10 -7.76 14.48 -4.30
N ALA A 11 -8.16 15.56 -4.98
CA ALA A 11 -7.92 16.93 -4.52
C ALA A 11 -8.55 17.23 -3.14
N GLU A 12 -9.70 16.63 -2.84
CA GLU A 12 -10.38 16.79 -1.55
C GLU A 12 -9.72 15.91 -0.48
N ILE A 13 -9.30 14.70 -0.87
CA ILE A 13 -8.54 13.80 0.00
C ILE A 13 -7.22 14.45 0.41
N LEU A 14 -6.55 15.15 -0.53
CA LEU A 14 -5.27 15.82 -0.30
C LEU A 14 -5.40 17.15 0.43
N ARG A 15 -6.61 17.76 0.47
CA ARG A 15 -6.84 18.97 1.26
C ARG A 15 -6.62 18.68 2.73
N GLY A 16 -5.66 19.38 3.32
CA GLY A 16 -5.38 19.38 4.74
C GLY A 16 -5.03 20.80 5.18
N ASP A 17 -5.11 21.05 6.46
CA ASP A 17 -4.62 22.30 7.03
C ASP A 17 -3.09 22.38 6.80
N PRO A 18 -2.58 23.43 6.15
CA PRO A 18 -1.14 23.63 6.01
C PRO A 18 -0.40 23.63 7.35
N ALA A 19 -1.05 24.04 8.43
CA ALA A 19 -0.49 24.04 9.78
C ALA A 19 -0.33 22.63 10.36
N SER A 20 -1.06 21.63 9.85
CA SER A 20 -0.96 20.24 10.29
C SER A 20 0.09 19.43 9.53
N ARG A 21 0.79 20.01 8.56
CA ARG A 21 1.81 19.29 7.79
C ARG A 21 2.98 18.92 8.69
N PRO A 22 3.37 17.63 8.72
CA PRO A 22 4.50 17.22 9.52
C PRO A 22 5.79 17.89 9.01
N PRO A 23 6.67 18.33 9.91
CA PRO A 23 7.96 18.87 9.52
C PRO A 23 8.80 17.78 8.81
N SER A 24 9.67 18.20 7.89
CA SER A 24 10.64 17.32 7.26
C SER A 24 11.78 17.03 8.25
N ASP A 25 11.47 16.28 9.32
CA ASP A 25 12.42 15.98 10.39
C ASP A 25 12.95 14.55 10.28
N ARG A 26 14.27 14.43 10.04
CA ARG A 26 14.97 13.15 9.98
C ARG A 26 15.18 12.50 11.34
N HIS A 27 15.05 13.24 12.44
CA HIS A 27 15.20 12.68 13.80
C HIS A 27 14.09 11.67 14.11
N THR A 28 12.88 11.90 13.65
CA THR A 28 11.77 10.95 13.79
C THR A 28 12.10 9.59 13.15
N ALA A 29 12.62 9.59 11.93
CA ALA A 29 12.99 8.34 11.24
C ALA A 29 14.13 7.60 11.95
N ALA A 30 15.15 8.34 12.41
CA ALA A 30 16.28 7.77 13.16
C ALA A 30 15.82 7.15 14.50
N GLY A 31 14.96 7.85 15.25
CA GLY A 31 14.41 7.35 16.50
C GLY A 31 13.55 6.09 16.30
N LEU A 32 12.68 6.06 15.26
CA LEU A 32 11.88 4.88 14.94
C LEU A 32 12.76 3.68 14.55
N ARG A 33 13.82 3.91 13.77
CA ARG A 33 14.77 2.86 13.40
C ARG A 33 15.47 2.32 14.64
N ALA A 34 15.98 3.18 15.51
CA ALA A 34 16.65 2.77 16.76
C ALA A 34 15.70 1.90 17.62
N ASN A 35 14.46 2.33 17.82
CA ASN A 35 13.45 1.57 18.58
C ASN A 35 13.19 0.17 17.99
N LEU A 36 13.13 0.05 16.65
CA LEU A 36 12.95 -1.24 15.98
C LEU A 36 14.18 -2.13 16.13
N GLU A 37 15.38 -1.58 16.07
CA GLU A 37 16.64 -2.32 16.25
C GLU A 37 16.85 -2.76 17.70
N ASP A 38 16.48 -1.93 18.66
CA ASP A 38 16.48 -2.30 20.10
C ASP A 38 15.49 -3.43 20.37
N ALA A 39 14.27 -3.33 19.83
CA ALA A 39 13.27 -4.40 19.97
C ALA A 39 13.75 -5.71 19.34
N LEU A 40 14.41 -5.64 18.17
CA LEU A 40 15.00 -6.80 17.52
C LEU A 40 16.13 -7.40 18.36
N TYR A 41 17.02 -6.57 18.93
CA TYR A 41 18.10 -7.03 19.78
C TYR A 41 17.57 -7.80 21.00
N LEU A 42 16.52 -7.28 21.66
CA LEU A 42 15.88 -7.93 22.81
C LEU A 42 15.31 -9.31 22.43
N VAL A 43 14.70 -9.46 21.26
CA VAL A 43 14.12 -10.73 20.82
C VAL A 43 15.18 -11.72 20.33
N SER A 44 16.21 -11.22 19.67
CA SER A 44 17.29 -12.06 19.11
C SER A 44 18.31 -12.50 20.15
N HIS A 45 18.41 -11.79 21.28
CA HIS A 45 19.50 -11.94 22.26
C HIS A 45 20.88 -11.89 21.58
N GLY A 46 21.03 -11.06 20.54
CA GLY A 46 22.26 -10.95 19.76
C GLY A 46 22.54 -12.12 18.81
N ARG A 47 21.62 -13.09 18.69
CA ARG A 47 21.78 -14.21 17.74
C ARG A 47 21.46 -13.77 16.33
N ARG A 48 22.25 -14.23 15.38
CA ARG A 48 22.03 -14.04 13.93
C ARG A 48 21.20 -15.17 13.35
N ARG A 49 20.42 -14.87 12.31
CA ARG A 49 19.69 -15.87 11.54
C ARG A 49 20.49 -16.29 10.31
N SER A 50 20.34 -17.55 9.93
CA SER A 50 20.90 -18.08 8.66
C SER A 50 20.20 -17.51 7.42
N SER A 51 18.94 -17.07 7.56
CA SER A 51 18.17 -16.37 6.53
C SER A 51 17.39 -15.23 7.13
N PRO A 52 17.25 -14.08 6.41
CA PRO A 52 16.51 -12.93 6.87
C PRO A 52 15.04 -13.28 7.19
N LEU A 53 14.53 -12.71 8.26
CA LEU A 53 13.10 -12.74 8.57
C LEU A 53 12.38 -11.67 7.73
N LEU A 54 11.39 -12.08 6.94
CA LEU A 54 10.59 -11.15 6.14
C LEU A 54 9.35 -10.71 6.91
N ILE A 55 9.11 -9.39 6.96
CA ILE A 55 7.89 -8.78 7.48
C ILE A 55 7.21 -8.02 6.36
N SER A 56 5.92 -8.26 6.18
CA SER A 56 5.08 -7.71 5.12
C SER A 56 3.70 -7.31 5.67
N PRO A 57 2.85 -6.59 4.91
CA PRO A 57 1.49 -6.27 5.32
C PRO A 57 0.65 -7.50 5.69
N GLN A 58 0.88 -8.63 5.03
CA GLN A 58 0.18 -9.88 5.33
C GLN A 58 0.47 -10.38 6.74
N ASP A 59 1.68 -10.17 7.24
CA ASP A 59 2.05 -10.54 8.61
C ASP A 59 1.35 -9.68 9.64
N LEU A 60 1.12 -8.40 9.33
CA LEU A 60 0.36 -7.50 10.16
C LEU A 60 -1.12 -7.86 10.13
N ARG A 61 -1.69 -8.10 8.95
CA ARG A 61 -3.09 -8.55 8.81
C ARG A 61 -3.35 -9.83 9.60
N ALA A 62 -2.44 -10.81 9.54
CA ALA A 62 -2.55 -12.04 10.29
C ALA A 62 -2.59 -11.84 11.82
N THR A 63 -2.09 -10.69 12.31
CA THR A 63 -2.19 -10.34 13.74
C THR A 63 -3.63 -10.06 14.16
N PHE A 64 -4.43 -9.50 13.25
CA PHE A 64 -5.84 -9.14 13.52
C PHE A 64 -6.82 -10.24 13.17
N THR A 65 -6.55 -11.01 12.13
CA THR A 65 -7.49 -12.01 11.60
C THR A 65 -7.18 -13.43 12.05
N GLY A 66 -5.97 -13.69 12.54
CA GLY A 66 -5.50 -15.06 12.85
C GLY A 66 -5.30 -15.94 11.62
N VAL A 67 -5.66 -15.48 10.44
CA VAL A 67 -5.65 -16.25 9.19
C VAL A 67 -4.84 -15.52 8.12
N VAL A 68 -3.93 -16.23 7.48
CA VAL A 68 -3.33 -15.77 6.22
C VAL A 68 -4.32 -16.09 5.11
N SER A 69 -5.10 -15.10 4.70
CA SER A 69 -6.06 -15.26 3.61
C SER A 69 -5.33 -15.51 2.29
N GLN A 70 -5.51 -16.69 1.72
CA GLN A 70 -5.14 -16.94 0.33
C GLN A 70 -6.30 -16.45 -0.55
N GLN A 71 -6.05 -15.40 -1.33
CA GLN A 71 -7.02 -14.96 -2.33
C GLN A 71 -7.20 -16.04 -3.39
N ALA A 72 -8.47 -16.31 -3.78
CA ALA A 72 -8.77 -17.14 -4.93
C ALA A 72 -8.07 -16.59 -6.19
N PRO A 73 -7.70 -17.45 -7.17
CA PRO A 73 -6.94 -17.03 -8.35
C PRO A 73 -7.54 -15.84 -9.10
N LEU A 74 -8.86 -15.82 -9.30
CA LEU A 74 -9.60 -14.70 -9.90
C LEU A 74 -9.47 -13.39 -9.09
N GLY A 75 -9.55 -13.44 -7.77
CA GLY A 75 -9.37 -12.27 -6.90
C GLY A 75 -7.96 -11.70 -7.01
N ARG A 76 -6.94 -12.57 -7.09
CA ARG A 76 -5.55 -12.16 -7.30
C ARG A 76 -5.35 -11.48 -8.66
N LEU A 77 -5.90 -12.06 -9.74
CA LEU A 77 -5.83 -11.48 -11.09
C LEU A 77 -6.54 -10.13 -11.16
N ARG A 78 -7.73 -10.03 -10.55
CA ARG A 78 -8.46 -8.77 -10.42
C ARG A 78 -7.59 -7.71 -9.75
N GLY A 79 -6.98 -8.02 -8.59
CA GLY A 79 -6.10 -7.08 -7.90
C GLY A 79 -4.92 -6.61 -8.76
N ILE A 80 -4.30 -7.51 -9.51
CA ILE A 80 -3.22 -7.19 -10.44
C ILE A 80 -3.70 -6.21 -11.52
N LEU A 81 -4.82 -6.50 -12.17
CA LEU A 81 -5.33 -5.65 -13.28
C LEU A 81 -5.82 -4.29 -12.78
N VAL A 82 -6.43 -4.24 -11.59
CA VAL A 82 -6.83 -2.97 -10.95
C VAL A 82 -5.59 -2.11 -10.61
N ALA A 83 -4.51 -2.73 -10.15
CA ALA A 83 -3.25 -2.03 -9.91
C ALA A 83 -2.62 -1.48 -11.22
N GLU A 84 -2.77 -2.19 -12.34
CA GLU A 84 -2.34 -1.69 -13.65
C GLU A 84 -3.17 -0.48 -14.12
N ILE A 85 -4.50 -0.48 -13.89
CA ILE A 85 -5.33 0.71 -14.14
C ILE A 85 -4.84 1.90 -13.33
N LEU A 86 -4.56 1.73 -12.06
CA LEU A 86 -4.01 2.80 -11.23
C LEU A 86 -2.68 3.32 -11.77
N ARG A 87 -1.82 2.41 -12.26
CA ARG A 87 -0.55 2.76 -12.90
C ARG A 87 -0.76 3.58 -14.17
N LEU A 88 -1.70 3.19 -15.02
CA LEU A 88 -2.06 3.92 -16.25
C LEU A 88 -2.58 5.33 -15.91
N ILE A 89 -3.45 5.45 -14.91
CA ILE A 89 -3.94 6.75 -14.41
C ILE A 89 -2.77 7.61 -13.91
N ALA A 90 -1.84 7.02 -13.17
CA ALA A 90 -0.70 7.75 -12.60
C ALA A 90 0.25 8.32 -13.66
N VAL A 91 0.36 7.67 -14.82
CA VAL A 91 1.16 8.19 -15.94
C VAL A 91 0.36 9.07 -16.92
N GLY A 92 -0.92 9.33 -16.62
CA GLY A 92 -1.78 10.17 -17.46
C GLY A 92 -2.28 9.49 -18.73
N PHE A 93 -2.29 8.16 -18.77
CA PHE A 93 -2.84 7.41 -19.91
C PHE A 93 -4.37 7.54 -19.96
N VAL A 94 -4.91 7.74 -21.17
CA VAL A 94 -6.36 7.80 -21.38
C VAL A 94 -6.90 6.38 -21.50
N ILE A 95 -7.65 5.94 -20.52
CA ILE A 95 -8.26 4.60 -20.46
C ILE A 95 -9.53 4.62 -21.31
N THR A 96 -9.59 3.74 -22.30
CA THR A 96 -10.72 3.59 -23.23
C THR A 96 -11.50 2.31 -23.00
N ASP A 97 -10.79 1.21 -22.75
CA ASP A 97 -11.34 -0.06 -22.32
C ASP A 97 -10.56 -0.53 -21.08
N PRO A 98 -11.13 -0.39 -19.86
CA PRO A 98 -10.39 -0.67 -18.65
C PRO A 98 -9.78 -2.09 -18.58
N TYR A 99 -10.51 -3.09 -19.07
CA TYR A 99 -10.03 -4.45 -19.03
C TYR A 99 -8.92 -4.72 -20.04
N LEU A 100 -9.12 -4.32 -21.28
CA LEU A 100 -8.13 -4.54 -22.35
C LEU A 100 -6.88 -3.72 -22.12
N ASP A 101 -7.01 -2.46 -21.68
CA ASP A 101 -5.90 -1.57 -21.36
C ASP A 101 -5.07 -2.12 -20.19
N ALA A 102 -5.75 -2.64 -19.12
CA ALA A 102 -5.07 -3.27 -18.00
C ALA A 102 -4.32 -4.54 -18.41
N VAL A 103 -4.94 -5.41 -19.20
CA VAL A 103 -4.31 -6.65 -19.68
C VAL A 103 -3.10 -6.33 -20.56
N ALA A 104 -3.22 -5.40 -21.50
CA ALA A 104 -2.12 -4.96 -22.36
C ALA A 104 -0.96 -4.39 -21.55
N ALA A 105 -1.26 -3.53 -20.58
CA ALA A 105 -0.28 -2.95 -19.68
C ALA A 105 0.44 -4.02 -18.85
N TRP A 106 -0.33 -4.92 -18.24
CA TRP A 106 0.22 -6.02 -17.44
C TRP A 106 1.12 -6.94 -18.27
N MET A 107 0.69 -7.36 -19.47
CA MET A 107 1.47 -8.24 -20.35
C MET A 107 2.78 -7.57 -20.77
N SER A 108 2.83 -6.24 -20.90
CA SER A 108 4.04 -5.50 -21.26
C SER A 108 5.10 -5.50 -20.14
N THR A 109 4.72 -5.74 -18.88
CA THR A 109 5.62 -5.72 -17.71
C THR A 109 6.26 -7.07 -17.38
N ARG A 110 6.14 -8.08 -18.24
CA ARG A 110 6.61 -9.46 -17.99
C ARG A 110 6.00 -10.03 -16.70
N PRO A 111 4.72 -10.39 -16.73
CA PRO A 111 4.00 -10.89 -15.56
C PRO A 111 4.66 -12.13 -14.95
N HIS A 112 4.46 -12.29 -13.64
CA HIS A 112 4.93 -13.47 -12.94
C HIS A 112 4.36 -14.75 -13.59
N PRO A 113 5.19 -15.79 -13.86
CA PRO A 113 4.76 -16.97 -14.61
C PRO A 113 3.50 -17.65 -14.09
N GLU A 114 3.35 -17.79 -12.76
CA GLU A 114 2.16 -18.38 -12.16
C GLU A 114 0.89 -17.55 -12.41
N SER A 115 0.98 -16.21 -12.33
CA SER A 115 -0.16 -15.33 -12.58
C SER A 115 -0.55 -15.35 -14.06
N LYS A 116 0.45 -15.41 -14.94
CA LYS A 116 0.23 -15.55 -16.39
C LYS A 116 -0.44 -16.88 -16.71
N LEU A 117 0.07 -17.97 -16.16
CA LEU A 117 -0.53 -19.30 -16.35
C LEU A 117 -1.98 -19.33 -15.88
N ALA A 118 -2.25 -18.81 -14.68
CA ALA A 118 -3.61 -18.74 -14.15
C ALA A 118 -4.54 -17.91 -15.07
N PHE A 119 -4.05 -16.84 -15.66
CA PHE A 119 -4.82 -16.02 -16.61
C PHE A 119 -5.06 -16.75 -17.93
N ASP A 120 -4.04 -17.43 -18.47
CA ASP A 120 -4.14 -18.19 -19.74
C ASP A 120 -5.15 -19.36 -19.61
N GLN A 121 -5.27 -19.92 -18.42
CA GLN A 121 -6.18 -21.05 -18.11
C GLN A 121 -7.60 -20.66 -17.77
N LEU A 122 -7.94 -19.35 -17.74
CA LEU A 122 -9.30 -18.91 -17.47
C LEU A 122 -10.27 -19.39 -18.55
N GLU A 123 -11.36 -20.02 -18.12
CA GLU A 123 -12.50 -20.33 -18.97
C GLU A 123 -13.19 -19.05 -19.48
N PRO A 124 -13.92 -19.11 -20.62
CA PRO A 124 -14.56 -17.91 -21.20
C PRO A 124 -15.45 -17.16 -20.19
N ASP A 125 -16.23 -17.87 -19.38
CA ASP A 125 -17.11 -17.28 -18.36
C ASP A 125 -16.32 -16.61 -17.24
N GLU A 126 -15.21 -17.20 -16.80
CA GLU A 126 -14.34 -16.62 -15.78
C GLU A 126 -13.64 -15.36 -16.31
N ARG A 127 -13.25 -15.37 -17.57
CA ARG A 127 -12.66 -14.21 -18.24
C ARG A 127 -13.66 -13.07 -18.38
N ALA A 128 -14.91 -13.38 -18.72
CA ALA A 128 -15.99 -12.39 -18.78
C ALA A 128 -16.30 -11.79 -17.40
N ARG A 129 -16.33 -12.61 -16.34
CA ARG A 129 -16.46 -12.13 -14.95
C ARG A 129 -15.31 -11.23 -14.55
N LEU A 130 -14.06 -11.63 -14.83
CA LEU A 130 -12.88 -10.83 -14.55
C LEU A 130 -12.95 -9.47 -15.26
N ALA A 131 -13.35 -9.44 -16.54
CA ALA A 131 -13.51 -8.20 -17.31
C ALA A 131 -14.57 -7.28 -16.67
N THR A 132 -15.73 -7.83 -16.28
CA THR A 132 -16.79 -7.09 -15.59
C THR A 132 -16.28 -6.51 -14.27
N ASP A 133 -15.62 -7.33 -13.45
CA ASP A 133 -15.09 -6.93 -12.15
C ASP A 133 -14.04 -5.80 -12.31
N VAL A 134 -13.06 -5.98 -13.21
CA VAL A 134 -12.01 -4.97 -13.45
C VAL A 134 -12.62 -3.66 -13.93
N THR A 135 -13.60 -3.71 -14.83
CA THR A 135 -14.31 -2.52 -15.31
C THR A 135 -15.04 -1.80 -14.17
N ALA A 136 -15.76 -2.53 -13.31
CA ALA A 136 -16.46 -1.95 -12.17
C ALA A 136 -15.50 -1.26 -11.19
N HIS A 137 -14.39 -1.92 -10.83
CA HIS A 137 -13.34 -1.33 -9.97
C HIS A 137 -12.68 -0.10 -10.61
N SER A 138 -12.48 -0.13 -11.93
CA SER A 138 -11.88 0.97 -12.68
C SER A 138 -12.74 2.22 -12.68
N VAL A 139 -14.07 2.09 -12.70
CA VAL A 139 -15.00 3.22 -12.57
C VAL A 139 -14.74 3.96 -11.25
N VAL A 140 -14.61 3.22 -10.15
CA VAL A 140 -14.32 3.83 -8.83
C VAL A 140 -12.94 4.50 -8.84
N LEU A 141 -11.90 3.87 -9.39
CA LEU A 141 -10.58 4.47 -9.52
C LEU A 141 -10.61 5.77 -10.32
N LEU A 142 -11.30 5.78 -11.45
CA LEU A 142 -11.41 6.97 -12.31
C LEU A 142 -12.18 8.11 -11.63
N GLN A 143 -13.20 7.80 -10.83
CA GLN A 143 -13.92 8.79 -10.03
C GLN A 143 -13.01 9.48 -9.01
N HIS A 144 -12.12 8.72 -8.34
CA HIS A 144 -11.21 9.27 -7.33
C HIS A 144 -9.94 9.88 -7.94
N PHE A 145 -9.32 9.22 -8.91
CA PHE A 145 -7.99 9.52 -9.41
C PHE A 145 -7.95 10.01 -10.87
N GLY A 146 -9.07 10.03 -11.60
CA GLY A 146 -9.10 10.35 -13.03
C GLY A 146 -8.61 11.76 -13.40
N HIS A 147 -8.34 12.62 -12.42
CA HIS A 147 -7.80 13.96 -12.58
C HIS A 147 -6.44 14.14 -11.88
N LEU A 148 -5.65 13.07 -11.76
CA LEU A 148 -4.28 13.17 -11.28
C LEU A 148 -3.47 14.11 -12.18
N GLN A 149 -2.93 15.16 -11.57
CA GLN A 149 -2.08 16.12 -12.30
C GLN A 149 -0.62 15.66 -12.19
N SER A 150 0.12 15.78 -13.28
CA SER A 150 1.56 15.46 -13.31
C SER A 150 2.37 16.31 -12.31
N THR A 151 1.92 17.54 -12.06
CA THR A 151 2.51 18.45 -11.05
C THR A 151 2.45 17.92 -9.62
N TRP A 152 1.56 16.96 -9.33
CA TRP A 152 1.47 16.29 -8.04
C TRP A 152 2.47 15.14 -7.90
N ASN A 153 3.31 14.91 -8.92
CA ASN A 153 4.34 13.88 -8.93
C ASN A 153 3.81 12.48 -8.51
N PRO A 154 2.77 11.95 -9.20
CA PRO A 154 2.23 10.65 -8.89
C PRO A 154 3.24 9.55 -9.24
N ARG A 155 3.41 8.60 -8.33
CA ARG A 155 4.29 7.42 -8.49
C ARG A 155 3.51 6.19 -8.05
N SER A 156 3.29 5.26 -8.95
CA SER A 156 2.58 4.01 -8.67
C SER A 156 3.55 2.87 -8.35
N SER A 157 3.06 1.87 -7.63
CA SER A 157 3.78 0.63 -7.32
C SER A 157 5.16 0.87 -6.69
N VAL A 158 5.23 1.79 -5.72
CA VAL A 158 6.48 2.16 -5.04
C VAL A 158 6.90 1.04 -4.09
N SER A 159 7.95 0.32 -4.46
CA SER A 159 8.52 -0.75 -3.64
C SER A 159 9.42 -0.17 -2.54
N ILE A 160 9.23 -0.64 -1.32
CA ILE A 160 10.03 -0.26 -0.16
C ILE A 160 10.63 -1.51 0.46
N ILE A 161 11.92 -1.47 0.73
CA ILE A 161 12.66 -2.52 1.43
C ILE A 161 13.55 -1.84 2.45
N GLN A 162 13.44 -2.23 3.72
CA GLN A 162 14.28 -1.75 4.80
C GLN A 162 14.91 -2.92 5.54
N HIS A 163 16.19 -2.81 5.80
CA HIS A 163 16.97 -3.81 6.54
C HIS A 163 17.15 -3.33 7.98
N LEU A 164 16.88 -4.22 8.93
CA LEU A 164 17.07 -4.01 10.36
C LEU A 164 18.05 -5.05 10.91
N GLY A 165 18.78 -4.71 11.97
CA GLY A 165 19.71 -5.60 12.65
C GLY A 165 20.81 -6.13 11.73
N GLY A 166 21.35 -5.26 10.86
CA GLY A 166 22.37 -5.69 9.90
C GLY A 166 21.89 -6.66 8.83
N GLY A 167 20.57 -6.73 8.59
CA GLY A 167 19.95 -7.57 7.58
C GLY A 167 19.28 -8.84 8.12
N ASP A 168 19.27 -9.05 9.43
CA ASP A 168 18.57 -10.19 10.04
C ASP A 168 17.05 -10.12 9.88
N VAL A 169 16.51 -8.91 9.71
CA VAL A 169 15.10 -8.66 9.41
C VAL A 169 14.99 -7.73 8.20
N ILE A 170 14.12 -8.09 7.28
CA ILE A 170 13.74 -7.29 6.13
C ILE A 170 12.27 -6.94 6.27
N VAL A 171 11.97 -5.64 6.44
CA VAL A 171 10.61 -5.11 6.36
C VAL A 171 10.39 -4.59 4.95
N ARG A 172 9.32 -5.05 4.29
CA ARG A 172 9.09 -4.70 2.88
C ARG A 172 7.62 -4.52 2.57
N ASP A 173 7.36 -3.65 1.60
CA ASP A 173 6.03 -3.44 1.05
C ASP A 173 6.08 -2.83 -0.34
N ARG A 174 4.89 -2.69 -0.94
CA ARG A 174 4.67 -1.97 -2.17
C ARG A 174 3.45 -1.07 -2.01
N ILE A 175 3.67 0.24 -2.00
CA ILE A 175 2.61 1.24 -1.93
C ILE A 175 2.03 1.43 -3.34
N ASP A 176 0.71 1.35 -3.47
CA ASP A 176 0.03 1.38 -4.77
C ASP A 176 0.18 2.73 -5.46
N LEU A 177 0.02 3.83 -4.72
CA LEU A 177 0.22 5.17 -5.26
C LEU A 177 0.79 6.11 -4.20
N VAL A 178 1.80 6.85 -4.59
CA VAL A 178 2.40 7.95 -3.81
C VAL A 178 2.20 9.24 -4.58
N VAL A 179 1.66 10.26 -3.92
CA VAL A 179 1.42 11.57 -4.52
C VAL A 179 2.07 12.65 -3.68
N GLY A 180 2.61 13.65 -4.33
CA GLY A 180 3.27 14.77 -3.67
C GLY A 180 4.78 14.65 -3.57
N SER A 181 5.37 15.63 -2.92
CA SER A 181 6.80 15.74 -2.68
C SER A 181 7.09 16.26 -1.29
N SER A 182 8.29 16.07 -0.80
CA SER A 182 8.78 16.72 0.42
C SER A 182 9.69 17.89 0.04
N SER A 183 9.47 19.02 0.69
CA SER A 183 10.40 20.14 0.67
C SER A 183 11.32 20.10 1.90
N SER A 184 12.28 21.01 1.97
CA SER A 184 13.15 21.15 3.16
C SER A 184 12.38 21.55 4.43
N LEU A 185 11.17 22.06 4.30
CA LEU A 185 10.38 22.59 5.42
C LEU A 185 9.19 21.71 5.77
N HIS A 186 8.49 21.13 4.76
CA HIS A 186 7.27 20.39 4.97
C HIS A 186 7.14 19.21 4.02
N SER A 187 6.48 18.14 4.48
CA SER A 187 6.03 17.04 3.63
C SER A 187 4.65 17.32 3.06
N SER A 188 4.47 17.03 1.77
CA SER A 188 3.15 16.95 1.12
C SER A 188 2.88 15.56 0.55
N VAL A 189 3.64 14.56 0.97
CA VAL A 189 3.53 13.18 0.48
C VAL A 189 2.30 12.53 1.07
N ALA A 190 1.42 12.04 0.22
CA ALA A 190 0.29 11.18 0.57
C ALA A 190 0.49 9.79 -0.03
N LEU A 191 0.21 8.75 0.76
CA LEU A 191 0.34 7.35 0.40
C LEU A 191 -1.05 6.75 0.25
N PHE A 192 -1.27 5.99 -0.82
CA PHE A 192 -2.54 5.34 -1.11
C PHE A 192 -2.37 3.84 -1.24
N ASP A 193 -3.24 3.10 -0.55
CA ASP A 193 -3.47 1.66 -0.68
C ASP A 193 -4.82 1.43 -1.35
N VAL A 194 -4.86 0.67 -2.44
CA VAL A 194 -6.07 0.40 -3.22
C VAL A 194 -6.49 -1.04 -3.02
N ILE A 195 -7.63 -1.22 -2.36
CA ILE A 195 -8.15 -2.52 -1.93
C ILE A 195 -9.33 -2.90 -2.83
N THR A 196 -9.26 -4.09 -3.46
CA THR A 196 -10.36 -4.64 -4.29
C THR A 196 -11.45 -5.38 -3.50
N GLY A 197 -11.35 -5.37 -2.18
CA GLY A 197 -12.35 -5.86 -1.23
C GLY A 197 -12.88 -4.73 -0.34
N PRO A 198 -13.76 -5.03 0.63
CA PRO A 198 -14.15 -4.06 1.65
C PRO A 198 -12.96 -3.71 2.55
N LEU A 199 -13.00 -2.52 3.16
CA LEU A 199 -12.09 -2.18 4.24
C LEU A 199 -12.40 -3.04 5.47
N ASP A 200 -11.37 -3.43 6.20
CA ASP A 200 -11.48 -4.23 7.42
C ASP A 200 -10.65 -3.62 8.57
N ASN A 201 -10.72 -4.23 9.73
CA ASN A 201 -10.01 -3.76 10.93
C ASN A 201 -8.47 -3.80 10.78
N SER A 202 -7.93 -4.53 9.79
CA SER A 202 -6.50 -4.56 9.52
C SER A 202 -6.04 -3.45 8.57
N SER A 203 -6.98 -2.80 7.87
CA SER A 203 -6.67 -1.79 6.86
C SER A 203 -5.94 -0.58 7.46
N GLU A 204 -6.34 -0.15 8.66
CA GLU A 204 -5.66 0.93 9.38
C GLU A 204 -4.22 0.55 9.77
N ALA A 205 -4.01 -0.66 10.27
CA ALA A 205 -2.67 -1.14 10.63
C ALA A 205 -1.73 -1.21 9.42
N VAL A 206 -2.24 -1.62 8.26
CA VAL A 206 -1.49 -1.62 7.00
C VAL A 206 -1.15 -0.21 6.55
N LEU A 207 -2.09 0.74 6.63
CA LEU A 207 -1.80 2.15 6.33
C LEU A 207 -0.72 2.74 7.23
N ASN A 208 -0.78 2.44 8.53
CA ASN A 208 0.21 2.89 9.49
C ASN A 208 1.59 2.30 9.19
N TYR A 209 1.64 1.05 8.73
CA TYR A 209 2.85 0.40 8.26
C TYR A 209 3.42 1.06 7.01
N HIS A 210 2.59 1.43 6.03
CA HIS A 210 3.04 2.20 4.86
C HIS A 210 3.71 3.51 5.28
N ALA A 211 3.09 4.24 6.22
CA ALA A 211 3.65 5.48 6.76
C ALA A 211 5.02 5.27 7.42
N LEU A 212 5.14 4.22 8.25
CA LEU A 212 6.40 3.85 8.89
C LEU A 212 7.49 3.54 7.87
N LEU A 213 7.20 2.67 6.89
CA LEU A 213 8.18 2.28 5.88
C LEU A 213 8.64 3.46 5.02
N GLU A 214 7.72 4.32 4.59
CA GLU A 214 8.06 5.52 3.82
C GLU A 214 8.92 6.48 4.66
N THR A 215 8.59 6.65 5.94
CA THR A 215 9.38 7.46 6.88
C THR A 215 10.80 6.88 7.03
N LEU A 216 10.94 5.57 7.22
CA LEU A 216 12.25 4.91 7.32
C LEU A 216 13.05 5.00 6.02
N ARG A 217 12.39 4.97 4.86
CA ARG A 217 13.01 5.04 3.54
C ARG A 217 13.53 6.43 3.20
N THR A 218 12.71 7.45 3.44
CA THR A 218 12.97 8.82 2.98
C THR A 218 13.57 9.72 4.05
N GLY A 219 13.43 9.33 5.32
CA GLY A 219 13.72 10.19 6.46
C GLY A 219 12.67 11.28 6.69
N VAL A 220 11.56 11.26 5.95
CA VAL A 220 10.52 12.29 6.00
C VAL A 220 9.18 11.64 6.33
N VAL A 221 8.47 12.19 7.32
CA VAL A 221 7.14 11.75 7.69
C VAL A 221 6.15 12.14 6.58
N PRO A 222 5.39 11.21 5.98
CA PRO A 222 4.37 11.55 5.01
C PRO A 222 3.25 12.38 5.67
N LEU A 223 2.56 13.21 4.87
CA LEU A 223 1.44 14.01 5.34
C LEU A 223 0.26 13.13 5.73
N ARG A 224 -0.07 12.15 4.88
CA ARG A 224 -1.31 11.39 4.97
C ARG A 224 -1.17 9.99 4.41
N VAL A 225 -1.96 9.07 4.98
CA VAL A 225 -2.19 7.73 4.45
C VAL A 225 -3.67 7.53 4.15
N VAL A 226 -3.97 6.83 3.07
CA VAL A 226 -5.34 6.64 2.56
C VAL A 226 -5.50 5.21 2.07
N ALA A 227 -6.56 4.51 2.51
CA ALA A 227 -7.04 3.30 1.87
C ALA A 227 -8.32 3.61 1.10
N LEU A 228 -8.40 3.12 -0.13
CA LEU A 228 -9.58 3.17 -0.97
C LEU A 228 -10.06 1.75 -1.27
N SER A 229 -11.29 1.43 -0.85
CA SER A 229 -11.98 0.24 -1.33
C SER A 229 -12.61 0.51 -2.69
N THR A 230 -12.13 -0.15 -3.73
CA THR A 230 -12.76 -0.07 -5.05
C THR A 230 -14.01 -0.93 -5.17
N ALA A 231 -14.27 -1.82 -4.20
CA ALA A 231 -15.50 -2.59 -4.12
C ALA A 231 -16.67 -1.79 -3.57
N THR A 232 -16.43 -0.92 -2.58
CA THR A 232 -17.47 -0.16 -1.86
C THR A 232 -17.42 1.34 -2.11
N GLY A 233 -16.30 1.86 -2.66
CA GLY A 233 -16.00 3.28 -2.76
C GLY A 233 -15.70 3.95 -1.42
N GLU A 234 -15.50 3.15 -0.36
CA GLU A 234 -15.18 3.65 0.98
C GLU A 234 -13.74 4.13 1.03
N VAL A 235 -13.52 5.25 1.74
CA VAL A 235 -12.21 5.86 1.94
C VAL A 235 -11.92 5.95 3.43
N LEU A 236 -10.83 5.33 3.86
CA LEU A 236 -10.23 5.50 5.18
C LEU A 236 -9.01 6.41 5.03
N ARG A 237 -8.91 7.47 5.82
CA ARG A 237 -7.76 8.39 5.76
C ARG A 237 -7.32 8.82 7.15
N HIS A 238 -5.99 8.94 7.31
CA HIS A 238 -5.38 9.46 8.53
C HIS A 238 -4.24 10.42 8.19
N ASP A 239 -4.14 11.50 8.94
CA ASP A 239 -2.93 12.34 8.96
C ASP A 239 -1.87 11.62 9.77
N VAL A 240 -0.64 11.59 9.25
CA VAL A 240 0.44 10.85 9.90
C VAL A 240 0.98 11.64 11.10
N THR A 241 0.92 11.04 12.27
CA THR A 241 1.42 11.59 13.53
C THR A 241 2.55 10.73 14.08
N THR A 242 3.34 11.28 14.99
CA THR A 242 4.38 10.51 15.70
C THR A 242 3.78 9.32 16.45
N SER A 243 2.60 9.50 17.07
CA SER A 243 1.89 8.41 17.78
C SER A 243 1.51 7.27 16.83
N LEU A 244 0.99 7.60 15.64
CA LEU A 244 0.67 6.62 14.61
C LEU A 244 1.90 5.82 14.18
N LEU A 245 3.04 6.49 13.96
CA LEU A 245 4.29 5.83 13.59
C LEU A 245 4.85 4.95 14.71
N GLN A 246 4.71 5.37 15.96
CA GLN A 246 5.10 4.55 17.13
C GLN A 246 4.23 3.30 17.26
N GLN A 247 2.91 3.41 17.07
CA GLN A 247 2.00 2.26 17.05
C GLN A 247 2.38 1.27 15.93
N ALA A 248 2.67 1.77 14.72
CA ALA A 248 3.13 0.93 13.63
C ALA A 248 4.46 0.22 13.96
N ALA A 249 5.42 0.93 14.56
CA ALA A 249 6.69 0.34 14.99
C ALA A 249 6.48 -0.77 16.06
N THR A 250 5.56 -0.56 16.99
CA THR A 250 5.18 -1.59 17.98
C THR A 250 4.62 -2.84 17.31
N LEU A 251 3.68 -2.70 16.38
CA LEU A 251 3.10 -3.83 15.63
C LEU A 251 4.15 -4.59 14.82
N VAL A 252 5.11 -3.89 14.22
CA VAL A 252 6.24 -4.52 13.51
C VAL A 252 7.10 -5.30 14.49
N SER A 253 7.44 -4.72 15.65
CA SER A 253 8.23 -5.38 16.70
C SER A 253 7.55 -6.66 17.22
N GLU A 254 6.25 -6.61 17.47
CA GLU A 254 5.44 -7.78 17.85
C GLU A 254 5.43 -8.86 16.77
N SER A 255 5.35 -8.45 15.49
CA SER A 255 5.40 -9.36 14.35
C SER A 255 6.77 -10.03 14.23
N ILE A 256 7.85 -9.29 14.46
CA ILE A 256 9.21 -9.82 14.54
C ILE A 256 9.30 -10.84 15.67
N ALA A 257 8.88 -10.48 16.88
CA ALA A 257 8.95 -11.36 18.06
C ALA A 257 8.23 -12.69 17.83
N ARG A 258 7.00 -12.62 17.30
CA ARG A 258 6.19 -13.80 17.00
C ARG A 258 6.83 -14.72 15.94
N LYS A 259 7.43 -14.14 14.89
CA LYS A 259 8.09 -14.93 13.85
C LYS A 259 9.46 -15.43 14.28
N TRP A 260 10.17 -14.68 15.13
CA TRP A 260 11.47 -15.08 15.65
C TRP A 260 11.40 -16.31 16.53
N SER A 261 10.30 -16.43 17.31
CA SER A 261 10.05 -17.53 18.22
C SER A 261 9.61 -18.84 17.53
N LYS A 262 9.28 -18.77 16.23
CA LYS A 262 8.95 -19.98 15.45
C LYS A 262 10.25 -20.64 14.97
N PRO A 263 10.38 -21.98 15.15
CA PRO A 263 11.55 -22.73 14.73
C PRO A 263 11.75 -22.71 13.20
#